data_83e2ce8bcfd02556f48cf415e5b0a1e7
#
_entry.id   83e2ce8bcfd02556f48cf415e5b0a1e7
#
_cell.length_a   1.000
_cell.length_b   1.000
_cell.length_c   1.000
_cell.angle_alpha   90.00
_cell.angle_beta   90.00
_cell.angle_gamma   90.00
#
_symmetry.space_group_name_H-M   'P 1'
#
loop_
_entity.id
_entity.type
_entity.pdbx_description
1 polymer ?
#
loop_
_entity_poly.entity_id
_entity_poly.type
_entity_poly.pdbx_seq_one_letter_code
_entity_poly.pdbx_strand_id
1 'polypeptide(L)'
;VDLANMTILKAHLKESGKIMSCLEDAVQNGVDVPKGILILGLPGTGKSLFAQYAAAALKMPLIRLDMGKMMGGHVGDSERNLRNAQRQAEEMAPCILWIDEIEKGFSGSGGKGREEGAYLRRMTGSFLTWLQEKKSSCYIIATANSIQGLPPEFFRKGRFDECFCTSMPTEHELEEILRVHLGKPGR
;
A
#
# COMPACT_ATOMS: atom_id res chain seq x y z
N VAL A 1 -4.85 1.67 17.38
CA VAL A 1 -5.73 0.96 16.43
C VAL A 1 -5.60 -0.52 16.72
N ASP A 2 -6.70 -1.18 17.10
CA ASP A 2 -6.71 -2.60 17.42
C ASP A 2 -7.10 -3.40 16.17
N LEU A 3 -6.24 -4.33 15.80
CA LEU A 3 -6.43 -5.24 14.68
C LEU A 3 -6.35 -6.66 15.21
N ALA A 4 -7.45 -7.41 15.18
CA ALA A 4 -7.53 -8.73 15.80
C ALA A 4 -6.87 -9.84 14.98
N ASN A 5 -6.83 -9.70 13.66
CA ASN A 5 -6.36 -10.72 12.71
C ASN A 5 -5.08 -10.29 11.95
N MET A 6 -4.76 -10.97 10.88
CA MET A 6 -3.63 -10.67 9.96
C MET A 6 -2.24 -10.89 10.60
N THR A 7 -2.07 -12.01 11.29
CA THR A 7 -0.83 -12.35 12.02
C THR A 7 0.41 -12.33 11.12
N ILE A 8 0.30 -12.86 9.89
CA ILE A 8 1.42 -12.91 8.93
C ILE A 8 1.83 -11.50 8.49
N LEU A 9 0.85 -10.63 8.18
CA LEU A 9 1.12 -9.24 7.82
C LEU A 9 1.77 -8.47 8.97
N LYS A 10 1.33 -8.70 10.21
CA LYS A 10 1.92 -8.09 11.41
C LYS A 10 3.36 -8.53 11.63
N ALA A 11 3.66 -9.81 11.42
CA ALA A 11 5.02 -10.35 11.53
C ALA A 11 5.93 -9.71 10.48
N HIS A 12 5.52 -9.67 9.22
CA HIS A 12 6.26 -9.02 8.14
C HIS A 12 6.48 -7.51 8.41
N LEU A 13 5.44 -6.79 8.85
CA LEU A 13 5.55 -5.38 9.23
C LEU A 13 6.58 -5.15 10.33
N LYS A 14 6.64 -6.03 11.34
CA LYS A 14 7.60 -5.96 12.43
C LYS A 14 9.04 -6.14 11.93
N GLU A 15 9.27 -7.03 11.00
CA GLU A 15 10.59 -7.25 10.37
C GLU A 15 11.01 -6.03 9.54
N SER A 16 10.13 -5.55 8.66
CA SER A 16 10.37 -4.34 7.88
C SER A 16 10.63 -3.13 8.77
N GLY A 17 9.89 -2.99 9.87
CA GLY A 17 10.06 -1.91 10.84
C GLY A 17 11.43 -1.94 11.54
N LYS A 18 11.97 -3.12 11.84
CA LYS A 18 13.34 -3.26 12.38
C LYS A 18 14.37 -2.76 11.38
N ILE A 19 14.27 -3.16 10.12
CA ILE A 19 15.20 -2.71 9.06
C ILE A 19 15.12 -1.20 8.90
N MET A 20 13.90 -0.62 8.87
CA MET A 20 13.71 0.82 8.75
C MET A 20 14.23 1.62 9.95
N SER A 21 14.25 1.04 11.14
CA SER A 21 14.76 1.70 12.35
C SER A 21 16.29 1.78 12.39
N CYS A 22 17.00 0.92 11.65
CA CYS A 22 18.46 0.91 11.54
C CYS A 22 18.91 0.91 10.06
N LEU A 23 18.26 1.77 9.25
CA LEU A 23 18.37 1.73 7.80
C LEU A 23 19.81 1.94 7.31
N GLU A 24 20.55 2.88 7.89
CA GLU A 24 21.94 3.17 7.50
C GLU A 24 22.82 1.93 7.69
N ASP A 25 22.72 1.29 8.85
CA ASP A 25 23.48 0.07 9.16
C ASP A 25 23.04 -1.10 8.25
N ALA A 26 21.74 -1.23 8.01
CA ALA A 26 21.20 -2.26 7.14
C ALA A 26 21.72 -2.14 5.70
N VAL A 27 21.70 -0.93 5.15
CA VAL A 27 22.20 -0.64 3.78
C VAL A 27 23.72 -0.87 3.69
N GLN A 28 24.50 -0.46 4.70
CA GLN A 28 25.94 -0.71 4.75
C GLN A 28 26.27 -2.20 4.77
N ASN A 29 25.39 -3.02 5.37
CA ASN A 29 25.52 -4.48 5.40
C ASN A 29 24.86 -5.19 4.21
N GLY A 30 24.46 -4.46 3.17
CA GLY A 30 23.90 -5.02 1.94
C GLY A 30 22.45 -5.48 2.04
N VAL A 31 21.71 -4.99 3.06
CA VAL A 31 20.27 -5.24 3.18
C VAL A 31 19.50 -4.21 2.36
N ASP A 32 18.59 -4.66 1.51
CA ASP A 32 17.74 -3.77 0.71
C ASP A 32 16.78 -2.97 1.59
N VAL A 33 16.55 -1.71 1.17
CA VAL A 33 15.56 -0.84 1.81
C VAL A 33 14.16 -1.42 1.60
N PRO A 34 13.38 -1.66 2.67
CA PRO A 34 12.01 -2.12 2.53
C PRO A 34 11.18 -1.16 1.68
N LYS A 35 10.50 -1.68 0.68
CA LYS A 35 9.72 -0.89 -0.27
C LYS A 35 8.27 -0.82 0.12
N GLY A 36 7.71 -1.91 0.56
CA GLY A 36 6.33 -2.00 0.99
C GLY A 36 5.63 -3.27 0.53
N ILE A 37 4.34 -3.35 0.80
CA ILE A 37 3.51 -4.51 0.54
C ILE A 37 2.28 -4.16 -0.30
N LEU A 38 1.81 -5.14 -1.05
CA LEU A 38 0.52 -5.10 -1.73
C LEU A 38 -0.44 -6.06 -1.04
N ILE A 39 -1.60 -5.57 -0.60
CA ILE A 39 -2.64 -6.35 0.08
C ILE A 39 -3.84 -6.49 -0.85
N LEU A 40 -4.10 -7.71 -1.28
CA LEU A 40 -5.22 -8.09 -2.13
C LEU A 40 -6.33 -8.73 -1.30
N GLY A 41 -7.59 -8.50 -1.66
CA GLY A 41 -8.70 -9.20 -1.02
C GLY A 41 -10.03 -8.50 -1.17
N LEU A 42 -11.10 -9.17 -0.79
CA LEU A 42 -12.45 -8.64 -0.90
C LEU A 42 -12.66 -7.36 -0.07
N PRO A 43 -13.59 -6.49 -0.44
CA PRO A 43 -14.00 -5.39 0.41
C PRO A 43 -14.42 -5.88 1.81
N GLY A 44 -14.10 -5.10 2.85
CA GLY A 44 -14.47 -5.47 4.23
C GLY A 44 -13.50 -6.41 4.96
N THR A 45 -12.44 -6.92 4.32
CA THR A 45 -11.46 -7.82 4.96
C THR A 45 -10.41 -7.11 5.84
N GLY A 46 -10.55 -5.80 6.09
CA GLY A 46 -9.69 -5.07 7.03
C GLY A 46 -8.40 -4.48 6.42
N LYS A 47 -8.22 -4.50 5.09
CA LYS A 47 -7.03 -3.96 4.41
C LYS A 47 -6.70 -2.52 4.80
N SER A 48 -7.70 -1.65 4.77
CA SER A 48 -7.54 -0.22 5.14
C SER A 48 -7.24 -0.04 6.63
N LEU A 49 -7.79 -0.92 7.47
CA LEU A 49 -7.51 -0.92 8.91
C LEU A 49 -6.05 -1.33 9.18
N PHE A 50 -5.51 -2.26 8.38
CA PHE A 50 -4.11 -2.67 8.48
C PHE A 50 -3.16 -1.49 8.21
N ALA A 51 -3.42 -0.65 7.22
CA ALA A 51 -2.57 0.53 6.95
C ALA A 51 -2.54 1.51 8.15
N GLN A 52 -3.68 1.72 8.79
CA GLN A 52 -3.76 2.53 10.02
C GLN A 52 -3.05 1.86 11.21
N TYR A 53 -3.20 0.54 11.35
CA TYR A 53 -2.48 -0.23 12.35
C TYR A 53 -0.97 -0.13 12.16
N ALA A 54 -0.49 -0.27 10.93
CA ALA A 54 0.92 -0.19 10.59
C ALA A 54 1.54 1.16 10.99
N ALA A 55 0.85 2.26 10.69
CA ALA A 55 1.29 3.59 11.08
C ALA A 55 1.39 3.75 12.62
N ALA A 56 0.40 3.25 13.35
CA ALA A 56 0.41 3.28 14.81
C ALA A 56 1.51 2.38 15.39
N ALA A 57 1.68 1.16 14.86
CA ALA A 57 2.66 0.18 15.33
C ALA A 57 4.10 0.62 15.10
N LEU A 58 4.38 1.25 13.96
CA LEU A 58 5.70 1.78 13.61
C LEU A 58 5.92 3.22 14.11
N LYS A 59 4.88 3.86 14.67
CA LYS A 59 4.91 5.27 15.11
C LYS A 59 5.33 6.23 13.98
N MET A 60 4.86 5.96 12.79
CA MET A 60 5.17 6.74 11.58
C MET A 60 3.93 7.53 11.12
N PRO A 61 4.10 8.71 10.52
CA PRO A 61 3.01 9.43 9.88
C PRO A 61 2.43 8.62 8.73
N LEU A 62 1.10 8.74 8.54
CA LEU A 62 0.36 8.05 7.49
C LEU A 62 -0.11 9.07 6.44
N ILE A 63 0.37 8.91 5.23
CA ILE A 63 -0.11 9.66 4.06
C ILE A 63 -1.07 8.75 3.30
N ARG A 64 -2.31 9.17 3.11
CA ARG A 64 -3.29 8.40 2.34
C ARG A 64 -3.47 8.96 0.95
N LEU A 65 -3.32 8.12 -0.05
CA LEU A 65 -3.61 8.38 -1.45
C LEU A 65 -4.78 7.48 -1.90
N ASP A 66 -5.93 8.09 -2.17
CA ASP A 66 -7.13 7.42 -2.67
C ASP A 66 -7.12 7.47 -4.20
N MET A 67 -6.82 6.33 -4.84
CA MET A 67 -6.70 6.26 -6.29
C MET A 67 -8.04 6.48 -6.99
N GLY A 68 -9.15 6.08 -6.38
CA GLY A 68 -10.47 6.30 -6.94
C GLY A 68 -10.82 7.79 -7.07
N LYS A 69 -10.48 8.58 -6.05
CA LYS A 69 -10.68 10.04 -6.07
C LYS A 69 -9.70 10.75 -7.00
N MET A 70 -8.48 10.26 -7.05
CA MET A 70 -7.42 10.85 -7.86
C MET A 70 -7.73 10.74 -9.36
N MET A 71 -8.34 9.64 -9.79
CA MET A 71 -8.65 9.39 -11.20
C MET A 71 -9.92 10.07 -11.71
N GLY A 72 -10.70 10.73 -10.83
CA GLY A 72 -11.92 11.47 -11.21
C GLY A 72 -11.68 12.85 -11.85
N GLY A 73 -10.43 13.28 -12.00
CA GLY A 73 -10.05 14.55 -12.60
C GLY A 73 -9.75 14.47 -14.11
N HIS A 74 -9.28 15.59 -14.67
CA HIS A 74 -8.85 15.63 -16.08
C HIS A 74 -7.58 14.80 -16.31
N VAL A 75 -7.40 14.33 -17.55
CA VAL A 75 -6.19 13.64 -18.00
C VAL A 75 -4.98 14.55 -17.76
N GLY A 76 -4.00 14.10 -17.00
CA GLY A 76 -2.83 14.87 -16.57
C GLY A 76 -2.84 15.30 -15.11
N ASP A 77 -3.99 15.58 -14.50
CA ASP A 77 -4.07 15.90 -13.07
C ASP A 77 -3.73 14.70 -12.20
N SER A 78 -4.14 13.51 -12.60
CA SER A 78 -3.87 12.27 -11.88
C SER A 78 -2.37 11.95 -11.80
N GLU A 79 -1.61 12.14 -12.89
CA GLU A 79 -0.15 11.94 -12.89
C GLU A 79 0.55 12.97 -12.00
N ARG A 80 0.13 14.23 -12.09
CA ARG A 80 0.66 15.30 -11.24
C ARG A 80 0.39 15.02 -9.76
N ASN A 81 -0.83 14.61 -9.43
CA ASN A 81 -1.23 14.28 -8.05
C ASN A 81 -0.43 13.09 -7.51
N LEU A 82 -0.22 12.04 -8.34
CA LEU A 82 0.60 10.90 -7.98
C LEU A 82 2.05 11.32 -7.69
N ARG A 83 2.66 12.12 -8.57
CA ARG A 83 4.03 12.64 -8.37
C ARG A 83 4.13 13.53 -7.13
N ASN A 84 3.13 14.36 -6.86
CA ASN A 84 3.09 15.17 -5.65
C ASN A 84 3.03 14.31 -4.39
N ALA A 85 2.20 13.25 -4.40
CA ALA A 85 2.12 12.32 -3.27
C ALA A 85 3.45 11.56 -3.05
N GLN A 86 4.11 11.13 -4.13
CA GLN A 86 5.45 10.51 -4.06
C GLN A 86 6.46 11.45 -3.43
N ARG A 87 6.54 12.70 -3.91
CA ARG A 87 7.46 13.71 -3.35
C ARG A 87 7.17 14.00 -1.89
N GLN A 88 5.90 14.21 -1.53
CA GLN A 88 5.52 14.43 -0.13
C GLN A 88 5.91 13.25 0.76
N ALA A 89 5.73 12.02 0.28
CA ALA A 89 6.12 10.83 1.03
C ALA A 89 7.65 10.73 1.23
N GLU A 90 8.43 11.13 0.25
CA GLU A 90 9.90 11.19 0.38
C GLU A 90 10.37 12.30 1.31
N GLU A 91 9.75 13.48 1.25
CA GLU A 91 10.05 14.63 2.12
C GLU A 91 9.65 14.36 3.60
N MET A 92 8.59 13.57 3.81
CA MET A 92 8.10 13.20 5.15
C MET A 92 8.71 11.92 5.71
N ALA A 93 9.63 11.26 4.98
CA ALA A 93 10.25 10.03 5.46
C ALA A 93 10.98 10.23 6.79
N PRO A 94 10.90 9.29 7.76
CA PRO A 94 10.23 8.00 7.66
C PRO A 94 8.70 8.09 7.80
N CYS A 95 7.97 7.53 6.83
CA CYS A 95 6.51 7.58 6.79
C CYS A 95 5.92 6.33 6.13
N ILE A 96 4.60 6.17 6.25
CA ILE A 96 3.83 5.18 5.49
C ILE A 96 3.00 5.91 4.42
N LEU A 97 3.15 5.50 3.17
CA LEU A 97 2.28 5.90 2.07
C LEU A 97 1.25 4.79 1.82
N TRP A 98 0.02 5.03 2.25
CA TRP A 98 -1.09 4.14 1.98
C TRP A 98 -1.78 4.50 0.68
N ILE A 99 -1.69 3.61 -0.31
CA ILE A 99 -2.35 3.74 -1.61
C ILE A 99 -3.59 2.85 -1.60
N ASP A 100 -4.76 3.49 -1.49
CA ASP A 100 -6.03 2.79 -1.37
C ASP A 100 -6.64 2.56 -2.75
N GLU A 101 -7.15 1.34 -2.98
CA GLU A 101 -7.77 0.90 -4.23
C GLU A 101 -6.86 1.13 -5.46
N ILE A 102 -5.61 0.68 -5.35
CA ILE A 102 -4.56 0.92 -6.35
C ILE A 102 -4.99 0.47 -7.76
N GLU A 103 -5.82 -0.58 -7.87
CA GLU A 103 -6.36 -1.04 -9.14
C GLU A 103 -7.15 0.02 -9.90
N LYS A 104 -7.82 0.93 -9.19
CA LYS A 104 -8.61 2.01 -9.84
C LYS A 104 -7.73 3.01 -10.60
N GLY A 105 -6.49 3.18 -10.17
CA GLY A 105 -5.54 4.07 -10.82
C GLY A 105 -4.84 3.48 -12.02
N PHE A 106 -4.75 2.16 -12.08
CA PHE A 106 -3.95 1.46 -13.08
C PHE A 106 -4.75 0.46 -13.93
N SER A 107 -6.05 0.26 -13.63
CA SER A 107 -6.96 -0.53 -14.44
C SER A 107 -7.44 0.27 -15.65
N GLY A 108 -7.18 -0.18 -16.85
CA GLY A 108 -7.68 0.53 -18.02
C GLY A 108 -7.09 0.11 -19.35
N SER A 109 -6.45 -1.04 -19.43
CA SER A 109 -5.91 -1.53 -20.72
C SER A 109 -6.93 -2.18 -21.67
N GLY A 110 -8.23 -2.25 -21.29
CA GLY A 110 -9.19 -3.09 -22.00
C GLY A 110 -10.36 -2.41 -22.71
N GLY A 111 -10.50 -1.07 -22.73
CA GLY A 111 -11.72 -0.50 -23.31
C GLY A 111 -11.75 1.00 -23.55
N LYS A 112 -10.75 1.71 -23.12
CA LYS A 112 -10.66 3.16 -23.28
C LYS A 112 -9.79 3.52 -24.47
N GLY A 113 -10.03 4.67 -25.09
CA GLY A 113 -9.38 5.10 -26.31
C GLY A 113 -7.85 4.96 -26.30
N ARG A 114 -7.25 4.91 -27.49
CA ARG A 114 -5.81 4.64 -27.69
C ARG A 114 -4.89 5.59 -26.90
N GLU A 115 -5.33 6.83 -26.72
CA GLU A 115 -4.59 7.87 -25.96
C GLU A 115 -4.64 7.64 -24.45
N GLU A 116 -5.81 7.29 -23.90
CA GLU A 116 -6.00 7.02 -22.48
C GLU A 116 -5.22 5.78 -22.03
N GLY A 117 -5.21 4.73 -22.87
CA GLY A 117 -4.40 3.54 -22.63
C GLY A 117 -2.88 3.80 -22.65
N ALA A 118 -2.40 4.71 -23.50
CA ALA A 118 -1.00 5.12 -23.54
C ALA A 118 -0.62 5.96 -22.31
N TYR A 119 -1.53 6.82 -21.86
CA TYR A 119 -1.36 7.62 -20.65
C TYR A 119 -1.25 6.73 -19.39
N LEU A 120 -2.17 5.79 -19.21
CA LEU A 120 -2.15 4.86 -18.08
C LEU A 120 -0.87 4.01 -18.06
N ARG A 121 -0.41 3.53 -19.20
CA ARG A 121 0.86 2.79 -19.28
C ARG A 121 2.06 3.64 -18.84
N ARG A 122 2.13 4.92 -19.23
CA ARG A 122 3.20 5.83 -18.80
C ARG A 122 3.15 6.08 -17.30
N MET A 123 1.96 6.36 -16.75
CA MET A 123 1.76 6.57 -15.32
C MET A 123 2.15 5.32 -14.51
N THR A 124 1.73 4.14 -14.97
CA THR A 124 2.11 2.85 -14.37
C THR A 124 3.63 2.67 -14.40
N GLY A 125 4.26 2.87 -15.55
CA GLY A 125 5.70 2.75 -15.70
C GLY A 125 6.46 3.69 -14.78
N SER A 126 6.08 4.97 -14.73
CA SER A 126 6.68 5.97 -13.85
C SER A 126 6.54 5.60 -12.37
N PHE A 127 5.36 5.15 -11.94
CA PHE A 127 5.13 4.71 -10.57
C PHE A 127 5.98 3.50 -10.19
N LEU A 128 6.03 2.49 -11.06
CA LEU A 128 6.79 1.27 -10.79
C LEU A 128 8.30 1.50 -10.81
N THR A 129 8.79 2.40 -11.65
CA THR A 129 10.19 2.84 -11.65
C THR A 129 10.53 3.55 -10.34
N TRP A 130 9.69 4.50 -9.93
CA TRP A 130 9.87 5.16 -8.64
C TRP A 130 9.89 4.17 -7.48
N LEU A 131 8.94 3.23 -7.43
CA LEU A 131 8.87 2.19 -6.40
C LEU A 131 10.15 1.34 -6.35
N GLN A 132 10.71 1.03 -7.51
CA GLN A 132 11.95 0.23 -7.62
C GLN A 132 13.18 1.01 -7.18
N GLU A 133 13.28 2.29 -7.54
CA GLU A 133 14.47 3.12 -7.36
C GLU A 133 14.51 3.88 -6.03
N LYS A 134 13.36 4.02 -5.34
CA LYS A 134 13.30 4.77 -4.09
C LYS A 134 14.28 4.23 -3.04
N LYS A 135 14.98 5.15 -2.39
CA LYS A 135 15.93 4.86 -1.30
C LYS A 135 15.46 5.44 0.04
N SER A 136 14.35 6.19 0.03
CA SER A 136 13.78 6.81 1.23
C SER A 136 13.13 5.77 2.14
N SER A 137 13.10 6.05 3.44
CA SER A 137 12.39 5.25 4.46
C SER A 137 10.86 5.43 4.37
N CYS A 138 10.33 5.63 3.17
CA CYS A 138 8.89 5.63 2.92
C CYS A 138 8.43 4.19 2.66
N TYR A 139 7.61 3.63 3.55
CA TYR A 139 7.05 2.30 3.40
C TYR A 139 5.68 2.36 2.74
N ILE A 140 5.50 1.60 1.67
CA ILE A 140 4.26 1.66 0.89
C ILE A 140 3.34 0.52 1.28
N ILE A 141 2.09 0.84 1.58
CA ILE A 141 1.02 -0.14 1.78
C ILE A 141 -0.03 0.12 0.71
N ALA A 142 -0.03 -0.70 -0.33
CA ALA A 142 -1.04 -0.64 -1.38
C ALA A 142 -2.16 -1.64 -1.09
N THR A 143 -3.41 -1.24 -1.27
CA THR A 143 -4.57 -2.12 -1.13
C THR A 143 -5.30 -2.24 -2.46
N ALA A 144 -5.77 -3.45 -2.79
CA ALA A 144 -6.57 -3.71 -3.98
C ALA A 144 -7.71 -4.69 -3.67
N ASN A 145 -8.84 -4.47 -4.33
CA ASN A 145 -10.02 -5.34 -4.21
C ASN A 145 -10.02 -6.45 -5.27
N SER A 146 -9.29 -6.27 -6.37
CA SER A 146 -9.22 -7.23 -7.46
C SER A 146 -7.83 -7.26 -8.08
N ILE A 147 -7.34 -8.46 -8.33
CA ILE A 147 -6.09 -8.69 -9.06
C ILE A 147 -6.24 -8.39 -10.56
N GLN A 148 -7.46 -8.56 -11.11
CA GLN A 148 -7.72 -8.42 -12.54
C GLN A 148 -7.54 -6.99 -13.06
N GLY A 149 -7.63 -6.00 -12.15
CA GLY A 149 -7.41 -4.60 -12.49
C GLY A 149 -5.95 -4.17 -12.46
N LEU A 150 -5.04 -5.01 -11.97
CA LEU A 150 -3.63 -4.64 -11.83
C LEU A 150 -2.78 -5.19 -12.97
N PRO A 151 -1.92 -4.37 -13.59
CA PRO A 151 -0.91 -4.84 -14.53
C PRO A 151 0.02 -5.89 -13.88
N PRO A 152 0.40 -6.97 -14.60
CA PRO A 152 1.24 -8.02 -14.03
C PRO A 152 2.63 -7.54 -13.58
N GLU A 153 3.03 -6.37 -14.04
CA GLU A 153 4.26 -5.71 -13.64
C GLU A 153 4.33 -5.40 -12.14
N PHE A 154 3.20 -5.22 -11.46
CA PHE A 154 3.16 -4.97 -10.01
C PHE A 154 3.68 -6.15 -9.19
N PHE A 155 3.58 -7.36 -9.73
CA PHE A 155 3.98 -8.60 -9.05
C PHE A 155 5.44 -9.03 -9.31
N ARG A 156 6.20 -8.22 -10.07
CA ARG A 156 7.62 -8.51 -10.32
C ARG A 156 8.47 -8.15 -9.10
N LYS A 157 9.49 -8.98 -8.83
CA LYS A 157 10.49 -8.73 -7.78
C LYS A 157 11.12 -7.34 -7.89
N GLY A 158 11.43 -6.76 -6.74
CA GLY A 158 12.10 -5.46 -6.65
C GLY A 158 11.13 -4.27 -6.65
N ARG A 159 9.82 -4.49 -6.61
CA ARG A 159 8.78 -3.46 -6.53
C ARG A 159 8.09 -3.46 -5.17
N PHE A 160 7.17 -4.37 -4.94
CA PHE A 160 6.72 -4.67 -3.59
C PHE A 160 7.58 -5.78 -3.01
N ASP A 161 7.84 -5.74 -1.71
CA ASP A 161 8.61 -6.78 -1.01
C ASP A 161 7.82 -8.07 -0.99
N GLU A 162 6.51 -7.96 -0.69
CA GLU A 162 5.58 -9.09 -0.64
C GLU A 162 4.16 -8.69 -1.09
N CYS A 163 3.41 -9.70 -1.57
CA CYS A 163 1.99 -9.59 -1.90
C CYS A 163 1.19 -10.52 -1.00
N PHE A 164 0.25 -9.96 -0.25
CA PHE A 164 -0.60 -10.71 0.66
C PHE A 164 -2.02 -10.78 0.15
N CYS A 165 -2.63 -11.96 0.24
CA CYS A 165 -4.05 -12.14 -0.02
C CYS A 165 -4.80 -12.26 1.30
N THR A 166 -5.80 -11.41 1.51
CA THR A 166 -6.71 -11.50 2.65
C THR A 166 -7.99 -12.22 2.24
N SER A 167 -8.40 -13.20 3.03
CA SER A 167 -9.69 -13.88 2.93
C SER A 167 -10.71 -13.29 3.90
N MET A 168 -11.95 -13.76 3.83
CA MET A 168 -12.92 -13.51 4.89
C MET A 168 -12.40 -14.11 6.20
N PRO A 169 -12.64 -13.44 7.34
CA PRO A 169 -12.20 -13.92 8.63
C PRO A 169 -12.83 -15.29 8.97
N THR A 170 -12.05 -16.14 9.59
CA THR A 170 -12.51 -17.39 10.17
C THR A 170 -13.42 -17.13 11.36
N GLU A 171 -14.14 -18.15 11.82
CA GLU A 171 -15.03 -18.04 12.97
C GLU A 171 -14.29 -17.54 14.23
N HIS A 172 -13.11 -18.07 14.47
CA HIS A 172 -12.24 -17.62 15.57
C HIS A 172 -11.81 -16.15 15.44
N GLU A 173 -11.42 -15.73 14.25
CA GLU A 173 -11.05 -14.33 13.99
C GLU A 173 -12.26 -13.39 14.12
N LEU A 174 -13.47 -13.84 13.75
CA LEU A 174 -14.69 -13.09 13.95
C LEU A 174 -14.99 -12.84 15.43
N GLU A 175 -14.78 -13.84 16.30
CA GLU A 175 -14.91 -13.66 17.74
C GLU A 175 -13.96 -12.60 18.27
N GLU A 176 -12.68 -12.62 17.84
CA GLU A 176 -11.70 -11.62 18.25
C GLU A 176 -12.08 -10.22 17.75
N ILE A 177 -12.53 -10.11 16.50
CA ILE A 177 -13.01 -8.86 15.91
C ILE A 177 -14.20 -8.31 16.71
N LEU A 178 -15.15 -9.15 17.04
CA LEU A 178 -16.31 -8.79 17.85
C LEU A 178 -15.90 -8.32 19.26
N ARG A 179 -15.00 -9.02 19.93
CA ARG A 179 -14.48 -8.60 21.25
C ARG A 179 -13.85 -7.21 21.21
N VAL A 180 -13.04 -6.92 20.16
CA VAL A 180 -12.43 -5.59 19.97
C VAL A 180 -13.50 -4.51 19.75
N HIS A 181 -14.57 -4.81 19.03
CA HIS A 181 -15.62 -3.84 18.72
C HIS A 181 -16.61 -3.64 19.86
N LEU A 182 -16.98 -4.70 20.57
CA LEU A 182 -17.90 -4.64 21.70
C LEU A 182 -17.23 -4.18 23.01
N GLY A 183 -15.92 -4.43 23.16
CA GLY A 183 -15.16 -4.02 24.32
C GLY A 183 -14.77 -2.55 24.37
N LYS A 184 -15.09 -1.74 23.34
CA LYS A 184 -14.81 -0.29 23.34
C LYS A 184 -15.89 0.43 24.15
N PRO A 185 -15.53 1.11 25.28
CA PRO A 185 -16.50 1.89 26.03
C PRO A 185 -17.00 3.05 25.16
N GLY A 186 -18.31 3.13 24.94
CA GLY A 186 -18.95 4.28 24.30
C GLY A 186 -19.68 4.01 22.97
N ARG A 187 -20.12 2.78 22.71
CA ARG A 187 -21.13 2.46 21.69
C ARG A 187 -22.26 1.69 22.27
#